data_ecbf1ae49083091f4ea419e919c13698
#
_entry.id   ecbf1ae49083091f4ea419e919c13698
#
_cell.length_a   1.000
_cell.length_b   1.000
_cell.length_c   1.000
_cell.angle_alpha   90.00
_cell.angle_beta   90.00
_cell.angle_gamma   90.00
#
_symmetry.space_group_name_H-M   'P 1'
#
loop_
_entity.id
_entity.type
_entity.pdbx_description
1 polymer ?
#
loop_
_entity_poly.entity_id
_entity_poly.type
_entity_poly.pdbx_seq_one_letter_code
_entity_poly.pdbx_strand_id
1 'polypeptide(L)'
;MKTMIKAGLLAVLLGAGLAQAGDFKVGVVDTERVLRESAPAMQAESKIEKEFSGRDQAIKKLMKRAKALQASLDKDDGKLTDSDHRNKERELTAMNVDLQRMQREFREDLNLRKNEELAIVLEQANKAIQAIAEEQKYDLILQEAVYRNPKIDITDMVIKRLADSKPDSKAGNNPGK
;
A
#
# COMPACT_ATOMS: atom_id res chain seq x y z
N MET A 1 8.05 14.85 95.17
CA MET A 1 7.81 15.88 94.19
C MET A 1 7.74 15.21 92.81
N LYS A 2 6.65 15.42 92.16
CA LYS A 2 6.25 14.65 90.97
C LYS A 2 6.90 15.20 89.72
N THR A 3 7.68 14.47 88.96
CA THR A 3 8.13 14.81 87.61
C THR A 3 7.42 13.92 86.60
N MET A 4 6.50 14.55 85.87
CA MET A 4 5.78 13.92 84.79
C MET A 4 6.67 13.87 83.54
N ILE A 5 7.01 12.68 83.07
CA ILE A 5 7.68 12.49 81.76
C ILE A 5 6.59 12.39 80.71
N LYS A 6 6.52 13.41 79.85
CA LYS A 6 5.66 13.42 78.64
C LYS A 6 6.34 12.65 77.54
N ALA A 7 5.87 11.42 77.26
CA ALA A 7 6.27 10.66 76.08
C ALA A 7 5.60 11.24 74.84
N GLY A 8 6.39 11.89 73.99
CA GLY A 8 5.95 12.32 72.66
C GLY A 8 5.97 11.17 71.66
N LEU A 9 4.79 10.75 71.24
CA LEU A 9 4.61 9.72 70.20
C LEU A 9 4.81 10.33 68.84
N LEU A 10 5.99 10.15 68.26
CA LEU A 10 6.31 10.59 66.89
C LEU A 10 5.75 9.54 65.89
N ALA A 11 4.54 9.78 65.40
CA ALA A 11 3.95 8.96 64.31
C ALA A 11 4.60 9.35 62.96
N VAL A 12 5.56 8.56 62.52
CA VAL A 12 6.11 8.63 61.16
C VAL A 12 5.07 8.00 60.21
N LEU A 13 4.30 8.84 59.56
CA LEU A 13 3.47 8.48 58.41
C LEU A 13 4.40 8.13 57.25
N LEU A 14 4.73 6.88 57.07
CA LEU A 14 5.25 6.33 55.82
C LEU A 14 4.13 6.43 54.78
N GLY A 15 4.06 7.54 54.04
CA GLY A 15 3.31 7.66 52.81
C GLY A 15 3.90 6.71 51.79
N ALA A 16 3.41 5.46 51.76
CA ALA A 16 3.63 4.59 50.60
C ALA A 16 2.94 5.24 49.41
N GLY A 17 3.70 6.01 48.63
CA GLY A 17 3.29 6.41 47.30
C GLY A 17 3.07 5.17 46.49
N LEU A 18 1.79 4.80 46.31
CA LEU A 18 1.39 3.83 45.30
C LEU A 18 1.83 4.42 43.98
N ALA A 19 3.00 3.99 43.51
CA ALA A 19 3.37 4.17 42.11
C ALA A 19 2.26 3.50 41.29
N GLN A 20 1.29 4.26 40.82
CA GLN A 20 0.37 3.83 39.79
C GLN A 20 1.24 3.56 38.57
N ALA A 21 1.68 2.32 38.42
CA ALA A 21 2.16 1.83 37.15
C ALA A 21 0.94 1.93 36.23
N GLY A 22 0.87 3.02 35.46
CA GLY A 22 -0.14 3.16 34.44
C GLY A 22 -0.11 1.89 33.57
N ASP A 23 -1.25 1.31 33.28
CA ASP A 23 -1.34 0.15 32.41
C ASP A 23 -0.67 0.49 31.08
N PHE A 24 0.49 -0.10 30.80
CA PHE A 24 1.22 0.10 29.54
C PHE A 24 0.39 -0.44 28.37
N LYS A 25 -0.13 0.46 27.55
CA LYS A 25 -1.08 0.16 26.50
C LYS A 25 -0.37 -0.11 25.18
N VAL A 26 -0.43 -1.35 24.70
CA VAL A 26 0.15 -1.79 23.44
C VAL A 26 -0.93 -2.04 22.40
N GLY A 27 -0.70 -1.59 21.17
CA GLY A 27 -1.47 -1.94 19.99
C GLY A 27 -0.62 -2.72 18.99
N VAL A 28 -1.27 -3.54 18.17
CA VAL A 28 -0.65 -4.20 17.02
C VAL A 28 -1.50 -3.93 15.79
N VAL A 29 -0.85 -3.57 14.69
CA VAL A 29 -1.51 -3.34 13.39
C VAL A 29 -0.96 -4.31 12.35
N ASP A 30 -1.87 -4.92 11.59
CA ASP A 30 -1.57 -5.70 10.40
C ASP A 30 -1.50 -4.77 9.19
N THR A 31 -0.28 -4.37 8.84
CA THR A 31 -0.05 -3.43 7.74
C THR A 31 -0.46 -4.02 6.39
N GLU A 32 -0.23 -5.32 6.16
CA GLU A 32 -0.63 -5.96 4.92
C GLU A 32 -2.15 -5.92 4.74
N ARG A 33 -2.89 -6.15 5.82
CA ARG A 33 -4.34 -6.08 5.79
C ARG A 33 -4.83 -4.65 5.54
N VAL A 34 -4.20 -3.65 6.16
CA VAL A 34 -4.49 -2.23 5.88
C VAL A 34 -4.26 -1.89 4.41
N LEU A 35 -3.13 -2.34 3.83
CA LEU A 35 -2.79 -2.10 2.42
C LEU A 35 -3.69 -2.85 1.43
N ARG A 36 -4.41 -3.87 1.86
CA ARG A 36 -5.34 -4.64 1.02
C ARG A 36 -6.78 -4.16 1.15
N GLU A 37 -7.22 -3.78 2.35
CA GLU A 37 -8.64 -3.60 2.68
C GLU A 37 -9.04 -2.14 2.93
N SER A 38 -8.09 -1.22 3.05
CA SER A 38 -8.43 0.17 3.33
C SER A 38 -9.00 0.91 2.10
N ALA A 39 -9.85 1.89 2.35
CA ALA A 39 -10.43 2.70 1.28
C ALA A 39 -9.36 3.39 0.38
N PRO A 40 -8.27 3.96 0.92
CA PRO A 40 -7.19 4.48 0.08
C PRO A 40 -6.52 3.42 -0.80
N ALA A 41 -6.31 2.20 -0.28
CA ALA A 41 -5.71 1.11 -1.05
C ALA A 41 -6.60 0.70 -2.24
N MET A 42 -7.89 0.53 -2.01
CA MET A 42 -8.86 0.23 -3.09
C MET A 42 -8.95 1.37 -4.12
N GLN A 43 -8.87 2.62 -3.67
CA GLN A 43 -8.83 3.77 -4.58
C GLN A 43 -7.56 3.80 -5.42
N ALA A 44 -6.40 3.50 -4.83
CA ALA A 44 -5.12 3.40 -5.51
C ALA A 44 -5.16 2.32 -6.60
N GLU A 45 -5.69 1.13 -6.29
CA GLU A 45 -5.89 0.05 -7.26
C GLU A 45 -6.79 0.47 -8.42
N SER A 46 -7.94 1.10 -8.12
CA SER A 46 -8.87 1.59 -9.15
C SER A 46 -8.25 2.67 -10.05
N LYS A 47 -7.41 3.56 -9.50
CA LYS A 47 -6.68 4.56 -10.30
C LYS A 47 -5.71 3.88 -11.26
N ILE A 48 -4.90 2.93 -10.76
CA ILE A 48 -3.95 2.18 -11.58
C ILE A 48 -4.66 1.42 -12.69
N GLU A 49 -5.75 0.71 -12.37
CA GLU A 49 -6.53 -0.01 -13.36
C GLU A 49 -7.06 0.92 -14.47
N LYS A 50 -7.65 2.05 -14.10
CA LYS A 50 -8.16 3.04 -15.07
C LYS A 50 -7.06 3.61 -15.95
N GLU A 51 -5.91 3.94 -15.36
CA GLU A 51 -4.77 4.54 -16.06
C GLU A 51 -4.14 3.56 -17.06
N PHE A 52 -4.03 2.28 -16.69
CA PHE A 52 -3.30 1.27 -17.46
C PHE A 52 -4.18 0.41 -18.38
N SER A 53 -5.50 0.39 -18.19
CA SER A 53 -6.44 -0.44 -18.98
C SER A 53 -6.34 -0.23 -20.48
N GLY A 54 -6.23 1.02 -20.94
CA GLY A 54 -6.11 1.34 -22.36
C GLY A 54 -4.82 0.79 -22.99
N ARG A 55 -3.70 0.89 -22.27
CA ARG A 55 -2.40 0.36 -22.73
C ARG A 55 -2.39 -1.19 -22.73
N ASP A 56 -2.98 -1.82 -21.73
CA ASP A 56 -3.15 -3.28 -21.66
C ASP A 56 -3.96 -3.79 -22.87
N GLN A 57 -5.08 -3.11 -23.19
CA GLN A 57 -5.90 -3.45 -24.35
C GLN A 57 -5.14 -3.27 -25.67
N ALA A 58 -4.33 -2.19 -25.81
CA ALA A 58 -3.52 -1.96 -27.00
C ALA A 58 -2.47 -3.07 -27.20
N ILE A 59 -1.79 -3.48 -26.13
CA ILE A 59 -0.82 -4.59 -26.15
C ILE A 59 -1.51 -5.90 -26.56
N LYS A 60 -2.65 -6.23 -25.95
CA LYS A 60 -3.44 -7.44 -26.29
C LYS A 60 -3.90 -7.42 -27.76
N LYS A 61 -4.33 -6.27 -28.26
CA LYS A 61 -4.75 -6.12 -29.66
C LYS A 61 -3.58 -6.32 -30.63
N LEU A 62 -2.42 -5.73 -30.33
CA LEU A 62 -1.22 -5.88 -31.17
C LEU A 62 -0.72 -7.33 -31.15
N MET A 63 -0.71 -7.99 -29.97
CA MET A 63 -0.36 -9.41 -29.84
C MET A 63 -1.28 -10.30 -30.68
N LYS A 64 -2.61 -10.04 -30.64
CA LYS A 64 -3.58 -10.79 -31.46
C LYS A 64 -3.33 -10.59 -32.96
N ARG A 65 -3.00 -9.37 -33.39
CA ARG A 65 -2.68 -9.07 -34.81
C ARG A 65 -1.39 -9.77 -35.25
N ALA A 66 -0.32 -9.70 -34.46
CA ALA A 66 0.94 -10.38 -34.75
C ALA A 66 0.74 -11.90 -34.89
N LYS A 67 -0.01 -12.50 -33.95
CA LYS A 67 -0.35 -13.93 -34.01
C LYS A 67 -1.17 -14.29 -35.26
N ALA A 68 -2.13 -13.46 -35.65
CA ALA A 68 -2.93 -13.69 -36.85
C ALA A 68 -2.09 -13.56 -38.13
N LEU A 69 -1.17 -12.58 -38.19
CA LEU A 69 -0.27 -12.39 -39.34
C LEU A 69 0.71 -13.57 -39.46
N GLN A 70 1.28 -14.03 -38.35
CA GLN A 70 2.11 -15.24 -38.32
C GLN A 70 1.35 -16.46 -38.84
N ALA A 71 0.14 -16.71 -38.34
CA ALA A 71 -0.70 -17.82 -38.79
C ALA A 71 -1.11 -17.72 -40.28
N SER A 72 -1.22 -16.49 -40.81
CA SER A 72 -1.43 -16.27 -42.24
C SER A 72 -0.19 -16.64 -43.05
N LEU A 73 1.01 -16.25 -42.62
CA LEU A 73 2.26 -16.60 -43.24
C LEU A 73 2.46 -18.12 -43.29
N ASP A 74 2.18 -18.80 -42.16
CA ASP A 74 2.34 -20.26 -42.05
C ASP A 74 1.38 -21.05 -42.97
N LYS A 75 0.20 -20.50 -43.30
CA LYS A 75 -0.82 -21.14 -44.17
C LYS A 75 -0.65 -20.83 -45.65
N ASP A 76 -0.06 -19.68 -45.97
CA ASP A 76 0.05 -19.19 -47.34
C ASP A 76 1.35 -19.57 -48.04
N ASP A 77 2.08 -20.53 -47.47
CA ASP A 77 3.34 -21.03 -48.02
C ASP A 77 3.14 -21.51 -49.48
N GLY A 78 3.71 -20.77 -50.44
CA GLY A 78 3.60 -20.99 -51.88
C GLY A 78 2.41 -20.37 -52.58
N LYS A 79 1.53 -19.62 -51.91
CA LYS A 79 0.39 -18.86 -52.55
C LYS A 79 0.64 -17.38 -52.72
N LEU A 80 1.55 -16.82 -51.94
CA LEU A 80 1.94 -15.44 -51.99
C LEU A 80 3.05 -15.21 -52.99
N THR A 81 3.11 -14.00 -53.58
CA THR A 81 4.30 -13.58 -54.30
C THR A 81 5.47 -13.41 -53.33
N ASP A 82 6.70 -13.56 -53.80
CA ASP A 82 7.90 -13.33 -52.98
C ASP A 82 7.94 -11.93 -52.38
N SER A 83 7.35 -10.93 -53.07
CA SER A 83 7.24 -9.55 -52.58
C SER A 83 6.26 -9.43 -51.42
N ASP A 84 5.08 -10.07 -51.55
CA ASP A 84 4.05 -10.01 -50.50
C ASP A 84 4.50 -10.80 -49.25
N HIS A 85 5.16 -11.93 -49.44
CA HIS A 85 5.70 -12.70 -48.32
C HIS A 85 6.72 -11.87 -47.52
N ARG A 86 7.71 -11.26 -48.19
CA ARG A 86 8.70 -10.39 -47.56
C ARG A 86 8.08 -9.15 -46.90
N ASN A 87 6.99 -8.61 -47.45
CA ASN A 87 6.27 -7.47 -46.85
C ASN A 87 5.60 -7.88 -45.52
N LYS A 88 4.90 -9.01 -45.52
CA LYS A 88 4.27 -9.56 -44.31
C LYS A 88 5.28 -9.93 -43.23
N GLU A 89 6.43 -10.49 -43.60
CA GLU A 89 7.52 -10.80 -42.65
C GLU A 89 8.09 -9.51 -42.01
N ARG A 90 8.30 -8.47 -42.80
CA ARG A 90 8.74 -7.16 -42.29
C ARG A 90 7.71 -6.57 -41.34
N GLU A 91 6.42 -6.63 -41.70
CA GLU A 91 5.33 -6.15 -40.85
C GLU A 91 5.29 -6.93 -39.52
N LEU A 92 5.40 -8.25 -39.56
CA LEU A 92 5.44 -9.09 -38.37
C LEU A 92 6.64 -8.78 -37.48
N THR A 93 7.82 -8.59 -38.08
CA THR A 93 9.03 -8.19 -37.35
C THR A 93 8.84 -6.83 -36.67
N ALA A 94 8.30 -5.84 -37.37
CA ALA A 94 8.00 -4.54 -36.79
C ALA A 94 7.00 -4.63 -35.63
N MET A 95 5.91 -5.41 -35.79
CA MET A 95 4.93 -5.64 -34.72
C MET A 95 5.56 -6.30 -33.49
N ASN A 96 6.46 -7.26 -33.67
CA ASN A 96 7.14 -7.95 -32.56
C ASN A 96 8.10 -6.99 -31.81
N VAL A 97 8.82 -6.11 -32.52
CA VAL A 97 9.67 -5.09 -31.91
C VAL A 97 8.83 -4.10 -31.09
N ASP A 98 7.73 -3.61 -31.69
CA ASP A 98 6.81 -2.70 -31.00
C ASP A 98 6.17 -3.36 -29.79
N LEU A 99 5.76 -4.62 -29.89
CA LEU A 99 5.18 -5.37 -28.79
C LEU A 99 6.16 -5.50 -27.62
N GLN A 100 7.41 -5.84 -27.89
CA GLN A 100 8.45 -5.92 -26.85
C GLN A 100 8.68 -4.58 -26.18
N ARG A 101 8.75 -3.48 -26.94
CA ARG A 101 8.89 -2.13 -26.43
C ARG A 101 7.70 -1.75 -25.55
N MET A 102 6.47 -1.90 -26.05
CA MET A 102 5.24 -1.56 -25.31
C MET A 102 5.11 -2.36 -24.01
N GLN A 103 5.44 -3.66 -24.03
CA GLN A 103 5.39 -4.50 -22.82
C GLN A 103 6.44 -4.09 -21.78
N ARG A 104 7.64 -3.67 -22.21
CA ARG A 104 8.68 -3.18 -21.29
C ARG A 104 8.24 -1.87 -20.64
N GLU A 105 7.88 -0.87 -21.44
CA GLU A 105 7.39 0.42 -20.97
C GLU A 105 6.18 0.27 -20.03
N PHE A 106 5.23 -0.59 -20.40
CA PHE A 106 4.07 -0.89 -19.57
C PHE A 106 4.46 -1.44 -18.19
N ARG A 107 5.40 -2.39 -18.12
CA ARG A 107 5.84 -2.96 -16.83
C ARG A 107 6.60 -1.93 -15.99
N GLU A 108 7.47 -1.15 -16.61
CA GLU A 108 8.25 -0.14 -15.92
C GLU A 108 7.34 0.95 -15.31
N ASP A 109 6.45 1.50 -16.11
CA ASP A 109 5.51 2.55 -15.67
C ASP A 109 4.51 2.02 -14.64
N LEU A 110 3.99 0.79 -14.83
CA LEU A 110 3.09 0.17 -13.88
C LEU A 110 3.76 -0.05 -12.51
N ASN A 111 5.02 -0.49 -12.50
CA ASN A 111 5.76 -0.69 -11.25
C ASN A 111 6.05 0.66 -10.56
N LEU A 112 6.45 1.67 -11.33
CA LEU A 112 6.64 3.02 -10.80
C LEU A 112 5.34 3.53 -10.16
N ARG A 113 4.23 3.44 -10.88
CA ARG A 113 2.92 3.92 -10.42
C ARG A 113 2.42 3.18 -9.19
N LYS A 114 2.63 1.85 -9.14
CA LYS A 114 2.31 1.06 -7.94
C LYS A 114 3.10 1.51 -6.72
N ASN A 115 4.39 1.78 -6.87
CA ASN A 115 5.23 2.26 -5.77
C ASN A 115 4.81 3.66 -5.29
N GLU A 116 4.45 4.56 -6.20
CA GLU A 116 3.94 5.89 -5.86
C GLU A 116 2.63 5.81 -5.06
N GLU A 117 1.64 5.05 -5.54
CA GLU A 117 0.37 4.89 -4.83
C GLU A 117 0.55 4.16 -3.49
N LEU A 118 1.44 3.15 -3.43
CA LEU A 118 1.77 2.46 -2.17
C LEU A 118 2.35 3.44 -1.14
N ALA A 119 3.27 4.32 -1.55
CA ALA A 119 3.84 5.32 -0.65
C ALA A 119 2.77 6.26 -0.09
N ILE A 120 1.81 6.68 -0.93
CA ILE A 120 0.68 7.52 -0.50
C ILE A 120 -0.20 6.80 0.53
N VAL A 121 -0.54 5.53 0.27
CA VAL A 121 -1.36 4.74 1.20
C VAL A 121 -0.65 4.53 2.52
N LEU A 122 0.65 4.23 2.51
CA LEU A 122 1.46 4.08 3.72
C LEU A 122 1.53 5.37 4.54
N GLU A 123 1.71 6.52 3.88
CA GLU A 123 1.70 7.81 4.56
C GLU A 123 0.36 8.08 5.26
N GLN A 124 -0.75 7.81 4.58
CA GLN A 124 -2.09 7.96 5.16
C GLN A 124 -2.32 6.98 6.32
N ALA A 125 -1.88 5.73 6.19
CA ALA A 125 -1.96 4.74 7.26
C ALA A 125 -1.16 5.17 8.49
N ASN A 126 0.08 5.65 8.30
CA ASN A 126 0.91 6.14 9.39
C ASN A 126 0.26 7.34 10.11
N LYS A 127 -0.31 8.29 9.39
CA LYS A 127 -1.05 9.42 9.98
C LYS A 127 -2.25 8.93 10.80
N ALA A 128 -3.02 7.97 10.27
CA ALA A 128 -4.16 7.39 10.98
C ALA A 128 -3.73 6.65 12.26
N ILE A 129 -2.64 5.88 12.20
CA ILE A 129 -2.08 5.16 13.35
C ILE A 129 -1.61 6.14 14.43
N GLN A 130 -0.89 7.21 14.05
CA GLN A 130 -0.44 8.24 14.98
C GLN A 130 -1.62 8.92 15.68
N ALA A 131 -2.63 9.32 14.93
CA ALA A 131 -3.83 9.95 15.49
C ALA A 131 -4.55 9.00 16.47
N ILE A 132 -4.67 7.71 16.15
CA ILE A 132 -5.25 6.70 17.04
C ILE A 132 -4.38 6.53 18.29
N ALA A 133 -3.05 6.52 18.15
CA ALA A 133 -2.13 6.40 19.27
C ALA A 133 -2.32 7.53 20.27
N GLU A 134 -2.38 8.76 19.80
CA GLU A 134 -2.58 9.95 20.63
C GLU A 134 -3.96 9.98 21.29
N GLU A 135 -5.02 9.78 20.51
CA GLU A 135 -6.41 9.81 20.99
C GLU A 135 -6.71 8.71 22.02
N GLN A 136 -6.18 7.51 21.78
CA GLN A 136 -6.42 6.33 22.60
C GLN A 136 -5.35 6.10 23.66
N LYS A 137 -4.33 6.97 23.72
CA LYS A 137 -3.21 6.91 24.67
C LYS A 137 -2.48 5.56 24.63
N TYR A 138 -2.10 5.12 23.42
CA TYR A 138 -1.20 3.98 23.29
C TYR A 138 0.23 4.41 23.57
N ASP A 139 0.93 3.61 24.38
CA ASP A 139 2.35 3.82 24.67
C ASP A 139 3.24 3.24 23.56
N LEU A 140 2.75 2.19 22.87
CA LEU A 140 3.46 1.54 21.77
C LEU A 140 2.46 0.93 20.77
N ILE A 141 2.72 1.14 19.48
CA ILE A 141 2.04 0.41 18.41
C ILE A 141 3.09 -0.33 17.59
N LEU A 142 2.95 -1.64 17.47
CA LEU A 142 3.81 -2.51 16.69
C LEU A 142 3.18 -2.81 15.33
N GLN A 143 4.04 -2.84 14.31
CA GLN A 143 3.69 -3.41 13.02
C GLN A 143 4.11 -4.87 13.03
N GLU A 144 3.20 -5.74 12.65
CA GLU A 144 3.41 -7.17 12.55
C GLU A 144 3.82 -7.85 13.87
N ALA A 145 3.18 -8.93 14.18
CA ALA A 145 3.53 -9.79 15.29
C ALA A 145 3.26 -11.25 14.89
N VAL A 146 4.17 -12.15 15.26
CA VAL A 146 3.99 -13.60 15.04
C VAL A 146 2.71 -14.11 15.70
N TYR A 147 2.39 -13.56 16.86
CA TYR A 147 1.14 -13.79 17.59
C TYR A 147 0.61 -12.46 18.12
N ARG A 148 -0.68 -12.22 17.95
CA ARG A 148 -1.39 -11.08 18.54
C ARG A 148 -2.71 -11.54 19.17
N ASN A 149 -2.94 -11.09 20.39
CA ASN A 149 -4.25 -11.26 21.00
C ASN A 149 -5.23 -10.29 20.31
N PRO A 150 -6.46 -10.73 19.96
CA PRO A 150 -7.47 -9.85 19.35
C PRO A 150 -7.76 -8.56 20.14
N LYS A 151 -7.53 -8.57 21.46
CA LYS A 151 -7.74 -7.39 22.32
C LYS A 151 -6.78 -6.23 22.04
N ILE A 152 -5.58 -6.53 21.52
CA ILE A 152 -4.57 -5.52 21.19
C ILE A 152 -4.48 -5.25 19.68
N ASP A 153 -5.24 -5.95 18.85
CA ASP A 153 -5.30 -5.73 17.41
C ASP A 153 -6.14 -4.47 17.11
N ILE A 154 -5.48 -3.45 16.57
CA ILE A 154 -6.12 -2.18 16.20
C ILE A 154 -6.34 -2.05 14.68
N THR A 155 -6.10 -3.10 13.90
CA THR A 155 -6.16 -3.06 12.43
C THR A 155 -7.51 -2.55 11.92
N ASP A 156 -8.61 -3.07 12.45
CA ASP A 156 -9.97 -2.63 12.05
C ASP A 156 -10.21 -1.15 12.38
N MET A 157 -9.66 -0.67 13.49
CA MET A 157 -9.75 0.74 13.88
C MET A 157 -9.01 1.63 12.88
N VAL A 158 -7.83 1.21 12.42
CA VAL A 158 -7.05 1.92 11.40
C VAL A 158 -7.79 1.92 10.06
N ILE A 159 -8.30 0.78 9.61
CA ILE A 159 -9.06 0.65 8.35
C ILE A 159 -10.30 1.56 8.39
N LYS A 160 -11.04 1.56 9.49
CA LYS A 160 -12.20 2.43 9.67
C LYS A 160 -11.82 3.91 9.65
N ARG A 161 -10.76 4.29 10.36
CA ARG A 161 -10.25 5.68 10.37
C ARG A 161 -9.88 6.15 8.96
N LEU A 162 -9.25 5.28 8.16
CA LEU A 162 -8.90 5.57 6.77
C LEU A 162 -10.13 5.71 5.87
N ALA A 163 -11.22 5.00 6.15
CA ALA A 163 -12.47 5.14 5.42
C ALA A 163 -13.19 6.46 5.74
N ASP A 164 -13.11 6.92 7.00
CA ASP A 164 -13.73 8.16 7.46
C ASP A 164 -12.91 9.41 7.09
N SER A 165 -11.61 9.24 6.78
CA SER A 165 -10.73 10.33 6.36
C SER A 165 -11.05 10.72 4.91
N LYS A 166 -11.43 11.97 4.66
CA LYS A 166 -11.53 12.49 3.29
C LYS A 166 -10.15 12.43 2.65
N PRO A 167 -10.02 11.99 1.39
CA PRO A 167 -8.74 12.02 0.71
C PRO A 167 -8.20 13.44 0.68
N ASP A 168 -7.00 13.64 1.23
CA ASP A 168 -6.29 14.92 1.15
C ASP A 168 -6.05 15.23 -0.32
N SER A 169 -6.80 16.17 -0.87
CA SER A 169 -6.70 16.63 -2.27
C SER A 169 -5.41 17.39 -2.59
N LYS A 170 -4.37 17.29 -1.75
CA LYS A 170 -3.13 18.06 -1.86
C LYS A 170 -1.86 17.28 -2.19
N ALA A 171 -1.93 15.96 -2.39
CA ALA A 171 -0.75 15.17 -2.77
C ALA A 171 -0.62 15.05 -4.30
N GLY A 172 -0.50 16.16 -5.02
CA GLY A 172 -0.45 16.12 -6.48
C GLY A 172 0.01 17.40 -7.15
N ASN A 173 0.84 18.21 -6.47
CA ASN A 173 1.45 19.35 -7.17
C ASN A 173 2.85 19.64 -6.60
N ASN A 174 3.84 18.88 -7.03
CA ASN A 174 5.21 19.32 -6.99
C ASN A 174 5.64 19.61 -8.44
N PRO A 175 5.59 20.88 -8.89
CA PRO A 175 6.19 21.25 -10.17
C PRO A 175 7.70 21.18 -9.97
N GLY A 176 8.35 20.27 -10.69
CA GLY A 176 9.78 20.10 -10.70
C GLY A 176 10.54 21.42 -10.87
N LYS A 177 11.58 21.54 -10.08
CA LYS A 177 12.75 22.39 -10.39
C LYS A 177 13.91 21.46 -10.63
#